data_d5234b5539a2a6166ec61be3f7ddb728
#
_entry.id   d5234b5539a2a6166ec61be3f7ddb728
#
_cell.length_a   1.000
_cell.length_b   1.000
_cell.length_c   1.000
_cell.angle_alpha   90.00
_cell.angle_beta   90.00
_cell.angle_gamma   90.00
#
_symmetry.space_group_name_H-M   'P 1'
#
loop_
_entity.id
_entity.type
_entity.pdbx_description
1 polymer ?
#
loop_
_entity_poly.entity_id
_entity_poly.type
_entity_poly.pdbx_seq_one_letter_code
_entity_poly.pdbx_strand_id
1 'polypeptide(L)'
;MRKIPCLIFSVSILSVSLAFGQSKKVTPAPAKAFPAEVARPKLVVGLVVDQMRWDYLYRFYNRYTNGGLKRLVNEGFSVENTFIPYTPTYTACGHTCIYTGSVPAVHGIIGNDWYDPETKRTVYCTEDSAVTTVGSTPSSEGNMSPKNMLTTTITDELRLATNFKGKVIGISLKDRGSILPAGHAANAAYWYQGSTGNWITSSYYMKEVPTWIADYNKLKLANKFYAKNWETLYPINTYVNSTADAKAYEGKNNTFPHQLTQNIDKNFDAIRSTPYGNTITLDLAKLAILSEDLGQDNITDFLAVSCSSTDYVGHAYGPNSIEAEDAYLRLDKDIEEFFNYLDKKVGKGQYTVFLTADHGAAHVPGFMKENKMPSGVVSDRDIANKLNTYLNDKFKVNNVVLSSMNNQIIFDHDKTDKGNVSFDVIKSASVEFLKTLDGFQNAVDISKISQSTLQEIQKKMITNGYNARRSGDIYYVLEPNWFNGGSTGTTHGSWNPYDSHIPLVFMGWGIKPGATNKTHYMTDIAPTLAALLHIQMPNGTVGEPITEITNK
;
A
#
# COMPACT_ATOMS: atom_id res chain seq x y z
N MET A 1 -54.60 76.19 31.15
CA MET A 1 -55.27 76.92 30.07
C MET A 1 -54.64 76.55 28.74
N ARG A 2 -55.32 75.84 27.90
CA ARG A 2 -55.32 75.82 26.45
C ARG A 2 -56.10 74.59 25.99
N LYS A 3 -57.20 74.79 25.33
CA LYS A 3 -58.12 73.78 24.82
C LYS A 3 -57.54 73.13 23.57
N ILE A 4 -57.69 71.82 23.43
CA ILE A 4 -57.43 71.08 22.21
C ILE A 4 -58.78 70.59 21.67
N PRO A 5 -59.15 70.81 20.39
CA PRO A 5 -60.42 70.38 19.82
C PRO A 5 -60.36 68.87 19.40
N CYS A 6 -61.52 68.27 19.61
CA CYS A 6 -61.82 66.88 19.23
C CYS A 6 -62.10 66.79 17.73
N LEU A 7 -61.38 65.94 16.98
CA LEU A 7 -61.65 65.71 15.56
C LEU A 7 -62.38 64.35 15.47
N ILE A 8 -63.61 64.38 14.98
CA ILE A 8 -64.46 63.22 14.72
C ILE A 8 -64.09 62.70 13.34
N PHE A 9 -63.55 61.42 13.28
CA PHE A 9 -63.34 60.71 12.02
C PHE A 9 -64.55 59.81 11.74
N SER A 10 -65.26 60.09 10.65
CA SER A 10 -66.35 59.25 10.13
C SER A 10 -65.73 58.00 9.46
N VAL A 11 -66.08 56.81 9.94
CA VAL A 11 -65.71 55.54 9.33
C VAL A 11 -66.75 55.14 8.29
N SER A 12 -66.39 55.21 7.01
CA SER A 12 -67.16 54.61 5.91
C SER A 12 -66.90 53.09 5.84
N ILE A 13 -67.91 52.29 6.09
CA ILE A 13 -67.88 50.82 5.96
C ILE A 13 -68.05 50.49 4.48
N LEU A 14 -66.95 49.99 3.87
CA LEU A 14 -66.95 49.42 2.52
C LEU A 14 -67.25 47.94 2.63
N SER A 15 -68.41 47.48 2.21
CA SER A 15 -68.80 46.08 2.16
C SER A 15 -68.08 45.41 0.99
N VAL A 16 -67.07 44.58 1.30
CA VAL A 16 -66.38 43.66 0.34
C VAL A 16 -67.15 42.36 0.30
N SER A 17 -67.77 42.06 -0.83
CA SER A 17 -68.38 40.75 -1.09
C SER A 17 -67.27 39.67 -1.30
N LEU A 18 -67.10 38.75 -0.37
CA LEU A 18 -66.26 37.62 -0.50
C LEU A 18 -66.88 36.60 -1.47
N ALA A 19 -66.29 36.47 -2.67
CA ALA A 19 -66.59 35.40 -3.57
C ALA A 19 -65.82 34.15 -3.07
N PHE A 20 -66.54 33.14 -2.57
CA PHE A 20 -65.93 31.82 -2.26
C PHE A 20 -65.53 31.10 -3.55
N GLY A 21 -64.28 31.27 -3.93
CA GLY A 21 -63.64 30.38 -4.95
C GLY A 21 -63.53 28.96 -4.44
N GLN A 22 -64.11 28.01 -5.17
CA GLN A 22 -63.92 26.58 -4.90
C GLN A 22 -62.42 26.25 -5.01
N SER A 23 -61.77 25.93 -3.89
CA SER A 23 -60.40 25.43 -3.88
C SER A 23 -60.37 24.05 -4.57
N LYS A 24 -59.80 23.98 -5.77
CA LYS A 24 -59.42 22.66 -6.37
C LYS A 24 -58.55 21.93 -5.35
N LYS A 25 -59.02 20.77 -4.90
CA LYS A 25 -58.19 19.82 -4.14
C LYS A 25 -56.94 19.52 -4.99
N VAL A 26 -55.79 20.09 -4.62
CA VAL A 26 -54.51 19.71 -5.15
C VAL A 26 -54.23 18.33 -4.57
N THR A 27 -54.36 17.29 -5.39
CA THR A 27 -53.92 15.95 -5.05
C THR A 27 -52.41 16.07 -4.82
N PRO A 28 -51.85 15.67 -3.65
CA PRO A 28 -50.42 15.67 -3.45
C PRO A 28 -49.78 14.81 -4.53
N ALA A 29 -48.76 15.33 -5.21
CA ALA A 29 -47.96 14.53 -6.11
C ALA A 29 -47.49 13.26 -5.34
N PRO A 30 -47.52 12.06 -5.95
CA PRO A 30 -47.04 10.88 -5.28
C PRO A 30 -45.64 11.17 -4.77
N ALA A 31 -45.42 10.93 -3.47
CA ALA A 31 -44.09 11.06 -2.88
C ALA A 31 -43.15 10.22 -3.76
N LYS A 32 -42.09 10.83 -4.28
CA LYS A 32 -41.04 10.12 -4.97
C LYS A 32 -40.64 8.97 -4.02
N ALA A 33 -40.90 7.74 -4.42
CA ALA A 33 -40.40 6.61 -3.68
C ALA A 33 -38.90 6.82 -3.51
N PHE A 34 -38.42 6.85 -2.27
CA PHE A 34 -36.98 6.81 -2.04
C PHE A 34 -36.43 5.63 -2.85
N PRO A 35 -35.29 5.80 -3.56
CA PRO A 35 -34.73 4.70 -4.30
C PRO A 35 -34.60 3.49 -3.36
N ALA A 36 -34.93 2.30 -3.87
CA ALA A 36 -34.69 1.05 -3.18
C ALA A 36 -33.23 1.06 -2.67
N GLU A 37 -33.01 0.47 -1.51
CA GLU A 37 -31.69 0.39 -0.86
C GLU A 37 -30.60 0.17 -1.91
N VAL A 38 -29.56 1.00 -1.88
CA VAL A 38 -28.48 0.93 -2.89
C VAL A 38 -27.80 -0.42 -2.74
N ALA A 39 -27.92 -1.25 -3.76
CA ALA A 39 -27.30 -2.57 -3.76
C ALA A 39 -25.77 -2.45 -3.63
N ARG A 40 -25.20 -3.22 -2.73
CA ARG A 40 -23.76 -3.29 -2.45
C ARG A 40 -23.31 -4.74 -2.26
N PRO A 41 -22.03 -5.07 -2.44
CA PRO A 41 -21.52 -6.38 -2.07
C PRO A 41 -21.62 -6.57 -0.55
N LYS A 42 -21.74 -7.80 -0.10
CA LYS A 42 -21.69 -8.12 1.33
C LYS A 42 -20.29 -7.94 1.91
N LEU A 43 -19.26 -8.21 1.08
CA LEU A 43 -17.86 -8.12 1.47
C LEU A 43 -17.04 -7.52 0.33
N VAL A 44 -16.13 -6.60 0.65
CA VAL A 44 -15.03 -6.19 -0.23
C VAL A 44 -13.75 -6.82 0.29
N VAL A 45 -12.97 -7.44 -0.60
CA VAL A 45 -11.66 -7.99 -0.29
C VAL A 45 -10.60 -7.27 -1.09
N GLY A 46 -9.69 -6.60 -0.41
CA GLY A 46 -8.46 -6.08 -1.02
C GLY A 46 -7.34 -7.10 -0.86
N LEU A 47 -6.85 -7.66 -1.94
CA LEU A 47 -5.74 -8.59 -1.96
C LEU A 47 -4.53 -7.91 -2.57
N VAL A 48 -3.58 -7.48 -1.72
CA VAL A 48 -2.32 -6.90 -2.14
C VAL A 48 -1.24 -7.97 -2.09
N VAL A 49 -0.59 -8.23 -3.23
CA VAL A 49 0.56 -9.14 -3.32
C VAL A 49 1.83 -8.30 -3.37
N ASP A 50 2.50 -8.26 -2.24
CA ASP A 50 3.70 -7.42 -2.02
C ASP A 50 4.81 -7.77 -3.03
N GLN A 51 5.36 -6.76 -3.70
CA GLN A 51 6.39 -6.87 -4.74
C GLN A 51 5.95 -7.62 -6.01
N MET A 52 4.64 -7.67 -6.32
CA MET A 52 4.18 -8.36 -7.52
C MET A 52 4.36 -7.49 -8.76
N ARG A 53 5.26 -7.87 -9.64
CA ARG A 53 5.40 -7.28 -10.98
C ARG A 53 4.19 -7.63 -11.84
N TRP A 54 3.78 -6.71 -12.71
CA TRP A 54 2.68 -6.96 -13.65
C TRP A 54 2.89 -8.21 -14.52
N ASP A 55 4.12 -8.43 -14.99
CA ASP A 55 4.46 -9.54 -15.88
C ASP A 55 4.28 -10.92 -15.23
N TYR A 56 4.23 -11.05 -13.92
CA TYR A 56 4.03 -12.34 -13.25
C TYR A 56 2.66 -12.96 -13.51
N LEU A 57 1.61 -12.15 -13.76
CA LEU A 57 0.31 -12.67 -14.17
C LEU A 57 0.40 -13.49 -15.47
N TYR A 58 1.27 -13.10 -16.39
CA TYR A 58 1.40 -13.69 -17.73
C TYR A 58 2.59 -14.63 -17.84
N ARG A 59 3.70 -14.30 -17.19
CA ARG A 59 4.93 -15.09 -17.23
C ARG A 59 4.73 -16.52 -16.73
N PHE A 60 3.92 -16.70 -15.67
CA PHE A 60 3.63 -18.00 -15.09
C PHE A 60 2.22 -18.51 -15.42
N TYR A 61 1.49 -17.83 -16.31
CA TYR A 61 0.07 -18.09 -16.60
C TYR A 61 -0.25 -19.55 -16.86
N ASN A 62 0.53 -20.22 -17.72
CA ASN A 62 0.29 -21.62 -18.08
C ASN A 62 0.39 -22.60 -16.91
N ARG A 63 1.04 -22.22 -15.82
CA ARG A 63 1.28 -23.02 -14.62
C ARG A 63 0.28 -22.77 -13.50
N TYR A 64 -0.45 -21.66 -13.56
CA TYR A 64 -1.47 -21.34 -12.58
C TYR A 64 -2.68 -22.27 -12.67
N THR A 65 -3.36 -22.46 -11.54
CA THR A 65 -4.63 -23.20 -11.46
C THR A 65 -5.76 -22.41 -12.11
N ASN A 66 -6.84 -23.08 -12.45
CA ASN A 66 -7.99 -22.39 -13.02
C ASN A 66 -8.81 -21.60 -11.98
N GLY A 67 -8.66 -21.91 -10.70
CA GLY A 67 -9.40 -21.27 -9.60
C GLY A 67 -8.69 -20.12 -8.93
N GLY A 68 -7.36 -19.95 -9.16
CA GLY A 68 -6.53 -18.92 -8.58
C GLY A 68 -6.37 -17.67 -9.47
N LEU A 69 -5.14 -17.32 -9.81
CA LEU A 69 -4.83 -16.12 -10.62
C LEU A 69 -5.45 -16.16 -12.02
N LYS A 70 -5.57 -17.35 -12.65
CA LYS A 70 -6.31 -17.48 -13.91
C LYS A 70 -7.79 -17.11 -13.77
N ARG A 71 -8.42 -17.48 -12.64
CA ARG A 71 -9.81 -17.10 -12.40
C ARG A 71 -9.97 -15.58 -12.37
N LEU A 72 -9.06 -14.88 -11.68
CA LEU A 72 -9.06 -13.42 -11.65
C LEU A 72 -9.00 -12.82 -13.06
N VAL A 73 -8.05 -13.26 -13.88
CA VAL A 73 -7.88 -12.74 -15.25
C VAL A 73 -9.08 -13.07 -16.14
N ASN A 74 -9.67 -14.28 -16.02
CA ASN A 74 -10.71 -14.76 -16.93
C ASN A 74 -12.14 -14.33 -16.50
N GLU A 75 -12.42 -14.27 -15.19
CA GLU A 75 -13.74 -13.88 -14.66
C GLU A 75 -13.78 -12.41 -14.20
N GLY A 76 -12.64 -11.72 -14.13
CA GLY A 76 -12.49 -10.36 -13.68
C GLY A 76 -12.34 -9.33 -14.78
N PHE A 77 -12.07 -8.10 -14.40
CA PHE A 77 -11.70 -6.98 -15.26
C PHE A 77 -10.24 -6.59 -15.01
N SER A 78 -9.39 -6.79 -16.02
CA SER A 78 -7.96 -6.50 -15.96
C SER A 78 -7.65 -5.07 -16.43
N VAL A 79 -6.90 -4.33 -15.62
CA VAL A 79 -6.38 -2.99 -15.97
C VAL A 79 -4.89 -3.14 -16.28
N GLU A 80 -4.59 -3.34 -17.57
CA GLU A 80 -3.27 -3.80 -18.01
C GLU A 80 -2.15 -2.79 -17.82
N ASN A 81 -2.45 -1.50 -17.88
CA ASN A 81 -1.49 -0.42 -17.75
C ASN A 81 -1.73 0.35 -16.44
N THR A 82 -1.52 -0.31 -15.30
CA THR A 82 -1.62 0.32 -13.99
C THR A 82 -0.24 0.69 -13.46
N PHE A 83 -0.04 1.96 -13.14
CA PHE A 83 1.25 2.49 -12.69
C PHE A 83 1.17 3.15 -11.32
N ILE A 84 2.29 3.14 -10.60
CA ILE A 84 2.50 3.93 -9.38
C ILE A 84 2.85 5.35 -9.80
N PRO A 85 2.11 6.38 -9.34
CA PRO A 85 2.32 7.76 -9.81
C PRO A 85 3.33 8.56 -8.98
N TYR A 86 4.13 7.93 -8.13
CA TYR A 86 5.09 8.59 -7.24
C TYR A 86 6.38 7.76 -7.09
N THR A 87 7.37 8.34 -6.48
CA THR A 87 8.63 7.70 -6.06
C THR A 87 9.06 8.28 -4.71
N PRO A 88 9.65 7.50 -3.79
CA PRO A 88 10.08 6.10 -3.93
C PRO A 88 8.91 5.10 -3.81
N THR A 89 9.02 3.99 -4.54
CA THR A 89 8.01 2.92 -4.59
C THR A 89 8.26 1.91 -3.46
N TYR A 90 7.87 2.25 -2.24
CA TYR A 90 8.04 1.44 -1.04
C TYR A 90 6.72 0.89 -0.50
N THR A 91 6.80 -0.20 0.27
CA THR A 91 5.65 -0.93 0.82
C THR A 91 4.64 -0.02 1.51
N ALA A 92 5.08 0.82 2.45
CA ALA A 92 4.18 1.69 3.22
C ALA A 92 3.47 2.71 2.31
N CYS A 93 4.20 3.31 1.36
CA CYS A 93 3.64 4.24 0.39
C CYS A 93 2.59 3.56 -0.49
N GLY A 94 2.89 2.34 -1.01
CA GLY A 94 2.02 1.60 -1.90
C GLY A 94 0.72 1.19 -1.21
N HIS A 95 0.81 0.56 -0.05
CA HIS A 95 -0.38 0.19 0.71
C HIS A 95 -1.24 1.41 1.06
N THR A 96 -0.62 2.52 1.48
CA THR A 96 -1.37 3.74 1.76
C THR A 96 -2.05 4.29 0.51
N CYS A 97 -1.33 4.36 -0.61
CA CYS A 97 -1.84 4.89 -1.88
C CYS A 97 -3.07 4.09 -2.39
N ILE A 98 -2.99 2.75 -2.36
CA ILE A 98 -4.08 1.83 -2.78
C ILE A 98 -5.39 2.17 -2.04
N TYR A 99 -5.32 2.37 -0.73
CA TYR A 99 -6.51 2.50 0.11
C TYR A 99 -6.96 3.95 0.33
N THR A 100 -6.09 4.94 0.10
CA THR A 100 -6.44 6.36 0.20
C THR A 100 -6.80 7.00 -1.14
N GLY A 101 -6.42 6.38 -2.27
CA GLY A 101 -6.50 7.02 -3.58
C GLY A 101 -5.61 8.26 -3.68
N SER A 102 -4.60 8.38 -2.82
CA SER A 102 -3.76 9.57 -2.65
C SER A 102 -2.28 9.25 -2.89
N VAL A 103 -1.43 10.24 -2.79
CA VAL A 103 0.02 10.15 -2.99
C VAL A 103 0.78 10.56 -1.72
N PRO A 104 2.05 10.17 -1.53
CA PRO A 104 2.85 10.51 -0.35
C PRO A 104 2.86 11.99 0.01
N ALA A 105 2.86 12.88 -0.97
CA ALA A 105 2.77 14.32 -0.76
C ALA A 105 1.55 14.73 0.08
N VAL A 106 0.44 14.00 -0.02
CA VAL A 106 -0.84 14.29 0.62
C VAL A 106 -1.08 13.41 1.83
N HIS A 107 -1.00 12.06 1.67
CA HIS A 107 -1.24 11.14 2.79
C HIS A 107 -0.09 11.07 3.80
N GLY A 108 1.08 11.66 3.49
CA GLY A 108 2.19 11.84 4.41
C GLY A 108 3.12 10.63 4.62
N ILE A 109 2.80 9.45 4.14
CA ILE A 109 3.65 8.26 4.25
C ILE A 109 4.62 8.26 3.05
N ILE A 110 5.84 8.78 3.26
CA ILE A 110 6.83 9.02 2.19
C ILE A 110 7.86 7.90 2.02
N GLY A 111 7.82 6.91 2.89
CA GLY A 111 8.73 5.76 2.93
C GLY A 111 8.28 4.78 3.98
N ASN A 112 9.02 3.67 4.15
CA ASN A 112 8.86 2.83 5.34
C ASN A 112 9.37 3.56 6.59
N ASP A 113 10.40 4.37 6.39
CA ASP A 113 11.01 5.25 7.38
C ASP A 113 11.29 6.62 6.77
N TRP A 114 11.39 7.66 7.59
CA TRP A 114 11.90 8.97 7.20
C TRP A 114 12.58 9.66 8.38
N TYR A 115 13.48 10.57 8.07
CA TYR A 115 14.08 11.43 9.09
C TYR A 115 13.12 12.56 9.45
N ASP A 116 12.82 12.71 10.73
CA ASP A 116 12.01 13.81 11.24
C ASP A 116 12.94 14.92 11.77
N PRO A 117 12.96 16.10 11.14
CA PRO A 117 13.83 17.20 11.54
C PRO A 117 13.44 17.82 12.90
N GLU A 118 12.18 17.72 13.34
CA GLU A 118 11.74 18.25 14.62
C GLU A 118 12.26 17.39 15.78
N THR A 119 12.10 16.09 15.69
CA THR A 119 12.57 15.13 16.71
C THR A 119 14.01 14.67 16.51
N LYS A 120 14.63 15.03 15.38
CA LYS A 120 16.01 14.68 14.98
C LYS A 120 16.31 13.19 15.01
N ARG A 121 15.33 12.38 14.60
CA ARG A 121 15.44 10.92 14.54
C ARG A 121 14.72 10.34 13.33
N THR A 122 15.05 9.10 13.03
CA THR A 122 14.27 8.32 12.07
C THR A 122 12.94 7.89 12.69
N VAL A 123 11.85 8.11 11.96
CA VAL A 123 10.49 7.73 12.31
C VAL A 123 10.06 6.58 11.40
N TYR A 124 9.54 5.51 11.97
CA TYR A 124 8.94 4.41 11.23
C TYR A 124 7.47 4.72 10.90
N CYS A 125 7.00 4.31 9.72
CA CYS A 125 5.72 4.76 9.17
C CYS A 125 4.49 4.49 10.03
N THR A 126 4.50 3.43 10.82
CA THR A 126 3.38 3.04 11.72
C THR A 126 3.72 3.17 13.20
N GLU A 127 4.94 3.61 13.58
CA GLU A 127 5.30 3.71 14.99
C GLU A 127 4.37 4.63 15.79
N ASP A 128 4.03 4.17 16.98
CA ASP A 128 3.24 4.94 17.93
C ASP A 128 3.60 4.58 19.36
N SER A 129 4.33 5.47 20.03
CA SER A 129 4.74 5.29 21.43
C SER A 129 3.58 5.38 22.45
N ALA A 130 2.39 5.81 22.01
CA ALA A 130 1.21 5.90 22.88
C ALA A 130 0.45 4.57 22.98
N VAL A 131 0.80 3.56 22.17
CA VAL A 131 0.14 2.25 22.15
C VAL A 131 1.10 1.13 22.55
N THR A 132 0.54 -0.02 22.90
CA THR A 132 1.29 -1.19 23.38
C THR A 132 0.87 -2.45 22.63
N THR A 133 1.75 -3.47 22.65
CA THR A 133 1.48 -4.79 22.09
C THR A 133 0.26 -5.45 22.74
N VAL A 134 -0.61 -6.04 21.95
CA VAL A 134 -1.75 -6.85 22.40
C VAL A 134 -1.69 -8.21 21.69
N GLY A 135 -1.85 -9.30 22.45
CA GLY A 135 -1.87 -10.68 21.94
C GLY A 135 -0.55 -11.44 22.07
N SER A 136 0.51 -10.82 22.59
CA SER A 136 1.79 -11.47 22.82
C SER A 136 2.64 -10.71 23.86
N THR A 137 3.90 -11.12 24.03
CA THR A 137 4.87 -10.43 24.88
C THR A 137 5.07 -8.99 24.40
N PRO A 138 5.04 -8.00 25.30
CA PRO A 138 5.29 -6.61 24.96
C PRO A 138 6.62 -6.40 24.24
N SER A 139 6.59 -5.71 23.11
CA SER A 139 7.78 -5.33 22.34
C SER A 139 7.47 -4.10 21.47
N SER A 140 8.51 -3.49 20.89
CA SER A 140 8.33 -2.41 19.92
C SER A 140 7.57 -2.83 18.66
N GLU A 141 7.55 -4.14 18.32
CA GLU A 141 6.81 -4.67 17.18
C GLU A 141 5.29 -4.46 17.30
N GLY A 142 4.76 -4.23 18.52
CA GLY A 142 3.34 -3.96 18.75
C GLY A 142 3.03 -2.49 19.03
N ASN A 143 4.02 -1.59 19.06
CA ASN A 143 3.82 -0.16 19.30
C ASN A 143 3.50 0.56 17.96
N MET A 144 2.41 0.13 17.30
CA MET A 144 2.07 0.54 15.94
C MET A 144 0.61 0.99 15.85
N SER A 145 0.36 2.04 15.06
CA SER A 145 -0.97 2.57 14.75
C SER A 145 -0.97 3.33 13.40
N PRO A 146 -2.13 3.71 12.85
CA PRO A 146 -2.20 4.49 11.61
C PRO A 146 -1.94 6.00 11.81
N LYS A 147 -1.54 6.47 12.99
CA LYS A 147 -1.49 7.90 13.34
C LYS A 147 -0.67 8.79 12.39
N ASN A 148 0.34 8.21 11.74
CA ASN A 148 1.22 8.97 10.83
C ASN A 148 0.60 9.18 9.45
N MET A 149 -0.49 8.48 9.11
CA MET A 149 -1.27 8.66 7.90
C MET A 149 -2.22 9.87 8.06
N LEU A 150 -2.14 10.84 7.15
CA LEU A 150 -2.81 12.14 7.28
C LEU A 150 -4.19 12.20 6.61
N THR A 151 -4.59 11.15 5.89
CA THR A 151 -5.85 11.09 5.12
C THR A 151 -6.68 9.89 5.54
N THR A 152 -7.99 9.95 5.29
CA THR A 152 -8.85 8.78 5.42
C THR A 152 -8.55 7.75 4.33
N THR A 153 -8.95 6.51 4.58
CA THR A 153 -8.92 5.40 3.62
C THR A 153 -10.32 5.08 3.12
N ILE A 154 -10.43 4.29 2.04
CA ILE A 154 -11.72 3.76 1.58
C ILE A 154 -12.40 2.88 2.65
N THR A 155 -11.61 2.26 3.51
CA THR A 155 -12.09 1.47 4.65
C THR A 155 -12.63 2.37 5.76
N ASP A 156 -12.02 3.54 6.02
CA ASP A 156 -12.58 4.56 6.91
C ASP A 156 -13.91 5.10 6.36
N GLU A 157 -13.96 5.43 5.06
CA GLU A 157 -15.18 5.95 4.43
C GLU A 157 -16.32 4.92 4.45
N LEU A 158 -16.01 3.63 4.30
CA LEU A 158 -16.99 2.57 4.46
C LEU A 158 -17.55 2.52 5.90
N ARG A 159 -16.69 2.65 6.90
CA ARG A 159 -17.11 2.72 8.31
C ARG A 159 -18.03 3.91 8.56
N LEU A 160 -17.67 5.09 8.03
CA LEU A 160 -18.50 6.29 8.11
C LEU A 160 -19.84 6.11 7.38
N ALA A 161 -19.82 5.61 6.15
CA ALA A 161 -21.04 5.43 5.33
C ALA A 161 -22.01 4.39 5.91
N THR A 162 -21.51 3.42 6.68
CA THR A 162 -22.33 2.41 7.37
C THR A 162 -22.65 2.77 8.81
N ASN A 163 -22.33 4.00 9.24
CA ASN A 163 -22.46 4.43 10.63
C ASN A 163 -21.82 3.43 11.61
N PHE A 164 -20.59 3.02 11.28
CA PHE A 164 -19.75 2.07 12.03
C PHE A 164 -20.33 0.64 12.20
N LYS A 165 -21.33 0.27 11.40
CA LYS A 165 -21.90 -1.08 11.44
C LYS A 165 -21.10 -2.08 10.58
N GLY A 166 -20.61 -1.67 9.39
CA GLY A 166 -19.75 -2.50 8.57
C GLY A 166 -18.41 -2.76 9.29
N LYS A 167 -17.88 -3.95 9.19
CA LYS A 167 -16.62 -4.35 9.83
C LYS A 167 -15.45 -4.16 8.88
N VAL A 168 -14.30 -3.75 9.43
CA VAL A 168 -13.05 -3.60 8.68
C VAL A 168 -11.94 -4.30 9.44
N ILE A 169 -11.25 -5.22 8.75
CA ILE A 169 -10.12 -5.97 9.31
C ILE A 169 -8.96 -5.95 8.31
N GLY A 170 -7.75 -5.64 8.81
CA GLY A 170 -6.50 -5.73 8.08
C GLY A 170 -5.67 -6.92 8.54
N ILE A 171 -5.04 -7.64 7.60
CA ILE A 171 -4.18 -8.81 7.90
C ILE A 171 -2.95 -8.80 6.99
N SER A 172 -1.77 -8.87 7.58
CA SER A 172 -0.50 -8.99 6.86
C SER A 172 0.61 -9.51 7.78
N LEU A 173 1.67 -10.07 7.21
CA LEU A 173 2.89 -10.34 7.99
C LEU A 173 3.59 -9.05 8.42
N LYS A 174 3.50 -7.98 7.60
CA LYS A 174 4.05 -6.66 7.88
C LYS A 174 2.98 -5.80 8.56
N ASP A 175 3.29 -5.14 9.66
CA ASP A 175 2.40 -4.19 10.36
C ASP A 175 1.84 -3.13 9.40
N ARG A 176 2.70 -2.48 8.59
CA ARG A 176 2.32 -1.47 7.60
C ARG A 176 1.39 -1.99 6.49
N GLY A 177 1.52 -3.28 6.13
CA GLY A 177 0.63 -3.95 5.18
C GLY A 177 -0.73 -4.33 5.75
N SER A 178 -0.89 -4.28 7.06
CA SER A 178 -2.15 -4.50 7.78
C SER A 178 -2.80 -3.18 8.21
N ILE A 179 -2.05 -2.33 8.90
CA ILE A 179 -2.52 -1.11 9.57
C ILE A 179 -2.95 -0.03 8.57
N LEU A 180 -2.09 0.28 7.58
CA LEU A 180 -2.36 1.36 6.63
C LEU A 180 -3.57 1.07 5.73
N PRO A 181 -3.77 -0.18 5.22
CA PRO A 181 -5.00 -0.57 4.54
C PRO A 181 -6.25 -0.55 5.42
N ALA A 182 -6.13 -0.96 6.67
CA ALA A 182 -7.26 -0.98 7.61
C ALA A 182 -7.77 0.43 7.93
N GLY A 183 -6.88 1.43 7.93
CA GLY A 183 -7.24 2.82 8.21
C GLY A 183 -7.37 3.13 9.70
N HIS A 184 -7.91 4.32 9.99
CA HIS A 184 -8.03 4.83 11.37
C HIS A 184 -9.20 4.21 12.14
N ALA A 185 -10.28 3.87 11.43
CA ALA A 185 -11.56 3.46 12.02
C ALA A 185 -11.81 1.95 11.99
N ALA A 186 -10.78 1.14 11.70
CA ALA A 186 -10.91 -0.30 11.60
C ALA A 186 -11.30 -0.97 12.92
N ASN A 187 -11.97 -2.11 12.84
CA ASN A 187 -12.24 -2.97 13.99
C ASN A 187 -10.97 -3.63 14.49
N ALA A 188 -10.08 -4.03 13.56
CA ALA A 188 -8.81 -4.65 13.88
C ALA A 188 -7.80 -4.52 12.73
N ALA A 189 -6.53 -4.52 13.08
CA ALA A 189 -5.42 -4.85 12.19
C ALA A 189 -4.54 -5.88 12.91
N TYR A 190 -4.23 -6.99 12.23
CA TYR A 190 -3.39 -8.06 12.77
C TYR A 190 -2.12 -8.20 11.93
N TRP A 191 -0.98 -8.30 12.61
CA TRP A 191 0.31 -8.54 11.96
C TRP A 191 1.13 -9.57 12.72
N TYR A 192 2.14 -10.10 12.04
CA TYR A 192 2.94 -11.19 12.57
C TYR A 192 4.13 -10.66 13.36
N GLN A 193 4.27 -11.09 14.61
CA GLN A 193 5.41 -10.82 15.46
C GLN A 193 6.50 -11.85 15.21
N GLY A 194 7.57 -11.46 14.51
CA GLY A 194 8.65 -12.37 14.13
C GLY A 194 9.42 -12.94 15.32
N SER A 195 9.50 -12.20 16.42
CA SER A 195 10.18 -12.64 17.65
C SER A 195 9.49 -13.79 18.38
N THR A 196 8.17 -13.96 18.24
CA THR A 196 7.37 -14.96 18.97
C THR A 196 6.61 -15.94 18.09
N GLY A 197 6.40 -15.59 16.82
CA GLY A 197 5.57 -16.37 15.91
C GLY A 197 4.07 -16.17 16.09
N ASN A 198 3.66 -15.15 16.84
CA ASN A 198 2.27 -14.85 17.10
C ASN A 198 1.73 -13.78 16.15
N TRP A 199 0.44 -13.85 15.87
CA TRP A 199 -0.31 -12.74 15.30
C TRP A 199 -0.71 -11.81 16.44
N ILE A 200 -0.37 -10.53 16.30
CA ILE A 200 -0.57 -9.49 17.29
C ILE A 200 -1.37 -8.33 16.72
N THR A 201 -1.79 -7.46 17.62
CA THR A 201 -2.32 -6.14 17.33
C THR A 201 -1.76 -5.13 18.35
N SER A 202 -2.28 -3.92 18.37
CA SER A 202 -1.94 -2.92 19.38
C SER A 202 -3.15 -2.46 20.19
N SER A 203 -2.87 -1.80 21.30
CA SER A 203 -3.90 -1.17 22.14
C SER A 203 -4.66 -0.03 21.44
N TYR A 204 -4.24 0.37 20.23
CA TYR A 204 -5.02 1.25 19.37
C TYR A 204 -6.37 0.63 19.00
N TYR A 205 -6.38 -0.67 18.66
CA TYR A 205 -7.57 -1.36 18.18
C TYR A 205 -8.36 -2.02 19.31
N MET A 206 -7.68 -2.65 20.26
CA MET A 206 -8.34 -3.43 21.31
C MET A 206 -7.45 -3.63 22.54
N LYS A 207 -8.06 -4.03 23.67
CA LYS A 207 -7.34 -4.33 24.90
C LYS A 207 -6.82 -5.76 24.98
N GLU A 208 -7.52 -6.70 24.35
CA GLU A 208 -7.20 -8.13 24.32
C GLU A 208 -7.55 -8.69 22.95
N VAL A 209 -6.75 -9.62 22.44
CA VAL A 209 -7.09 -10.31 21.19
C VAL A 209 -8.29 -11.22 21.40
N PRO A 210 -9.18 -11.36 20.40
CA PRO A 210 -10.29 -12.30 20.49
C PRO A 210 -9.78 -13.75 20.60
N THR A 211 -10.61 -14.61 21.18
CA THR A 211 -10.26 -16.02 21.46
C THR A 211 -9.75 -16.74 20.20
N TRP A 212 -10.33 -16.48 19.05
CA TRP A 212 -9.94 -17.12 17.81
C TRP A 212 -8.49 -16.78 17.38
N ILE A 213 -7.99 -15.56 17.64
CA ILE A 213 -6.58 -15.17 17.42
C ILE A 213 -5.70 -15.90 18.46
N ALA A 214 -6.08 -15.89 19.73
CA ALA A 214 -5.33 -16.58 20.78
C ALA A 214 -5.19 -18.08 20.50
N ASP A 215 -6.26 -18.72 20.02
CA ASP A 215 -6.24 -20.13 19.65
C ASP A 215 -5.42 -20.41 18.39
N TYR A 216 -5.49 -19.53 17.40
CA TYR A 216 -4.65 -19.64 16.21
C TYR A 216 -3.15 -19.52 16.54
N ASN A 217 -2.78 -18.63 17.45
CA ASN A 217 -1.40 -18.48 17.92
C ASN A 217 -0.88 -19.76 18.63
N LYS A 218 -1.73 -20.46 19.37
CA LYS A 218 -1.40 -21.74 20.03
C LYS A 218 -1.03 -22.84 19.03
N LEU A 219 -1.46 -22.73 17.76
CA LEU A 219 -1.17 -23.71 16.72
C LEU A 219 0.31 -23.71 16.31
N LYS A 220 1.05 -22.64 16.58
CA LYS A 220 2.47 -22.44 16.21
C LYS A 220 2.74 -22.84 14.76
N LEU A 221 1.96 -22.28 13.81
CA LEU A 221 1.96 -22.75 12.42
C LEU A 221 3.32 -22.65 11.75
N ALA A 222 4.14 -21.64 12.09
CA ALA A 222 5.50 -21.56 11.57
C ALA A 222 6.29 -22.86 11.81
N ASN A 223 6.23 -23.42 13.03
CA ASN A 223 6.90 -24.67 13.35
C ASN A 223 6.36 -25.87 12.55
N LYS A 224 5.05 -25.89 12.25
CA LYS A 224 4.47 -26.95 11.41
C LYS A 224 5.03 -26.93 10.00
N PHE A 225 5.23 -25.73 9.44
CA PHE A 225 5.86 -25.58 8.13
C PHE A 225 7.35 -25.87 8.18
N TYR A 226 8.05 -25.51 9.26
CA TYR A 226 9.47 -25.81 9.44
C TYR A 226 9.77 -27.31 9.63
N ALA A 227 8.77 -28.12 9.97
CA ALA A 227 8.95 -29.58 10.09
C ALA A 227 9.37 -30.26 8.77
N LYS A 228 9.25 -29.55 7.64
CA LYS A 228 9.68 -30.00 6.30
C LYS A 228 10.55 -28.92 5.66
N ASN A 229 11.40 -29.33 4.75
CA ASN A 229 12.14 -28.39 3.90
C ASN A 229 11.19 -27.72 2.90
N TRP A 230 11.56 -26.54 2.43
CA TRP A 230 10.93 -25.96 1.26
C TRP A 230 11.55 -26.61 0.02
N GLU A 231 10.81 -27.52 -0.57
CA GLU A 231 11.09 -28.15 -1.85
C GLU A 231 10.27 -27.46 -2.94
N THR A 232 10.69 -27.55 -4.20
CA THR A 232 9.89 -27.03 -5.32
C THR A 232 8.54 -27.75 -5.39
N LEU A 233 7.46 -27.01 -5.69
CA LEU A 233 6.09 -27.54 -5.80
C LEU A 233 5.94 -28.59 -6.92
N TYR A 234 6.70 -28.41 -7.99
CA TYR A 234 6.76 -29.31 -9.15
C TYR A 234 8.22 -29.76 -9.36
N PRO A 235 8.48 -30.77 -10.20
CA PRO A 235 9.85 -31.17 -10.53
C PRO A 235 10.69 -29.98 -10.99
N ILE A 236 11.86 -29.78 -10.40
CA ILE A 236 12.69 -28.57 -10.57
C ILE A 236 13.05 -28.29 -12.04
N ASN A 237 13.21 -29.33 -12.86
CA ASN A 237 13.47 -29.20 -14.29
C ASN A 237 12.30 -28.62 -15.10
N THR A 238 11.14 -28.41 -14.49
CA THR A 238 9.97 -27.78 -15.13
C THR A 238 9.91 -26.26 -14.93
N TYR A 239 10.83 -25.68 -14.14
CA TYR A 239 10.92 -24.23 -13.87
C TYR A 239 11.67 -23.52 -15.00
N VAL A 240 11.15 -23.62 -16.21
CA VAL A 240 11.80 -23.13 -17.45
C VAL A 240 11.72 -21.61 -17.62
N ASN A 241 10.88 -20.94 -16.85
CA ASN A 241 10.75 -19.48 -16.84
C ASN A 241 11.70 -18.79 -15.84
N SER A 242 12.48 -19.58 -15.12
CA SER A 242 13.43 -19.12 -14.11
C SER A 242 14.88 -19.44 -14.50
N THR A 243 15.84 -18.81 -13.82
CA THR A 243 17.25 -19.14 -13.94
C THR A 243 17.53 -20.54 -13.36
N ALA A 244 18.67 -21.10 -13.68
CA ALA A 244 19.11 -22.32 -13.03
C ALA A 244 19.29 -22.09 -11.52
N ASP A 245 19.04 -23.12 -10.73
CA ASP A 245 19.31 -23.17 -9.29
C ASP A 245 20.80 -22.83 -8.98
N ALA A 246 21.08 -22.41 -7.77
CA ALA A 246 22.46 -22.15 -7.29
C ALA A 246 23.16 -20.94 -7.91
N LYS A 247 22.46 -19.83 -8.17
CA LYS A 247 23.11 -18.60 -8.63
C LYS A 247 23.80 -17.85 -7.48
N ALA A 248 25.07 -17.52 -7.65
CA ALA A 248 25.85 -16.84 -6.62
C ALA A 248 25.29 -15.47 -6.19
N TYR A 249 24.53 -14.79 -7.04
CA TYR A 249 23.88 -13.52 -6.76
C TYR A 249 22.55 -13.64 -5.98
N GLU A 250 22.09 -14.87 -5.69
CA GLU A 250 20.92 -15.15 -4.84
C GLU A 250 21.29 -15.33 -3.36
N GLY A 251 22.56 -15.21 -3.01
CA GLY A 251 23.04 -15.31 -1.63
C GLY A 251 23.47 -16.71 -1.22
N LYS A 252 23.41 -16.99 0.10
CA LYS A 252 24.01 -18.22 0.65
C LYS A 252 23.09 -19.44 0.60
N ASN A 253 21.79 -19.26 0.70
CA ASN A 253 20.79 -20.34 0.70
C ASN A 253 20.06 -20.37 -0.64
N ASN A 254 20.80 -20.60 -1.71
CA ASN A 254 20.36 -20.42 -3.09
C ASN A 254 20.14 -21.74 -3.82
N THR A 255 19.88 -22.81 -3.10
CA THR A 255 19.64 -24.14 -3.68
C THR A 255 18.49 -24.85 -3.01
N PHE A 256 17.66 -25.50 -3.81
CA PHE A 256 16.65 -26.43 -3.32
C PHE A 256 17.25 -27.78 -2.92
N PRO A 257 16.73 -28.41 -1.83
CA PRO A 257 15.68 -27.91 -0.94
C PRO A 257 16.23 -26.94 0.12
N HIS A 258 15.47 -25.87 0.42
CA HIS A 258 15.83 -24.97 1.51
C HIS A 258 15.55 -25.61 2.87
N GLN A 259 16.57 -25.63 3.73
CA GLN A 259 16.51 -26.25 5.06
C GLN A 259 15.75 -25.35 6.03
N LEU A 260 14.59 -25.80 6.53
CA LEU A 260 13.77 -25.02 7.46
C LEU A 260 13.77 -25.56 8.89
N THR A 261 14.07 -26.83 9.09
CA THR A 261 13.98 -27.52 10.39
C THR A 261 14.82 -26.87 11.49
N GLN A 262 15.90 -26.21 11.14
CA GLN A 262 16.76 -25.47 12.07
C GLN A 262 16.08 -24.28 12.73
N ASN A 263 14.96 -23.79 12.18
CA ASN A 263 14.21 -22.64 12.66
C ASN A 263 13.17 -22.99 13.73
N ILE A 264 12.84 -24.28 13.93
CA ILE A 264 11.83 -24.75 14.89
C ILE A 264 12.14 -24.22 16.28
N ASP A 265 11.17 -23.52 16.90
CA ASP A 265 11.24 -22.85 18.22
C ASP A 265 12.44 -21.87 18.40
N LYS A 266 13.07 -21.44 17.30
CA LYS A 266 14.26 -20.58 17.35
C LYS A 266 14.11 -19.30 16.52
N ASN A 267 13.56 -19.41 15.33
CA ASN A 267 13.48 -18.26 14.41
C ASN A 267 12.13 -18.27 13.68
N PHE A 268 11.11 -17.70 14.33
CA PHE A 268 9.79 -17.62 13.74
C PHE A 268 9.74 -16.62 12.57
N ASP A 269 10.65 -15.66 12.54
CA ASP A 269 10.72 -14.66 11.48
C ASP A 269 11.05 -15.25 10.10
N ALA A 270 11.78 -16.37 10.07
CA ALA A 270 12.19 -17.03 8.83
C ALA A 270 11.02 -17.46 7.92
N ILE A 271 9.78 -17.60 8.46
CA ILE A 271 8.62 -17.97 7.66
C ILE A 271 8.28 -16.89 6.61
N ARG A 272 8.61 -15.64 6.89
CA ARG A 272 8.40 -14.51 5.97
C ARG A 272 9.11 -14.71 4.65
N SER A 273 10.33 -15.29 4.69
CA SER A 273 11.16 -15.54 3.51
C SER A 273 10.90 -16.92 2.87
N THR A 274 9.70 -17.46 3.10
CA THR A 274 9.23 -18.71 2.49
C THR A 274 7.81 -18.50 1.94
N PRO A 275 7.33 -19.29 0.99
CA PRO A 275 5.96 -19.17 0.49
C PRO A 275 4.90 -19.39 1.58
N TYR A 276 5.25 -20.11 2.64
CA TYR A 276 4.33 -20.47 3.73
C TYR A 276 3.86 -19.29 4.56
N GLY A 277 4.57 -18.16 4.54
CA GLY A 277 4.08 -16.94 5.17
C GLY A 277 2.80 -16.39 4.50
N ASN A 278 2.67 -16.52 3.18
CA ASN A 278 1.41 -16.18 2.49
C ASN A 278 0.31 -17.18 2.84
N THR A 279 0.62 -18.46 2.95
CA THR A 279 -0.34 -19.50 3.36
C THR A 279 -0.93 -19.19 4.74
N ILE A 280 -0.10 -18.90 5.77
CA ILE A 280 -0.63 -18.57 7.12
C ILE A 280 -1.40 -17.24 7.14
N THR A 281 -1.09 -16.32 6.23
CA THR A 281 -1.81 -15.05 6.09
C THR A 281 -3.22 -15.29 5.53
N LEU A 282 -3.35 -16.06 4.46
CA LEU A 282 -4.65 -16.39 3.85
C LEU A 282 -5.47 -17.33 4.74
N ASP A 283 -4.83 -18.21 5.51
CA ASP A 283 -5.52 -19.04 6.51
C ASP A 283 -6.12 -18.17 7.62
N LEU A 284 -5.37 -17.18 8.12
CA LEU A 284 -5.91 -16.23 9.10
C LEU A 284 -7.06 -15.39 8.50
N ALA A 285 -6.96 -15.00 7.23
CA ALA A 285 -8.02 -14.28 6.53
C ALA A 285 -9.32 -15.11 6.44
N LYS A 286 -9.22 -16.41 6.12
CA LYS A 286 -10.36 -17.34 6.14
C LYS A 286 -10.96 -17.45 7.53
N LEU A 287 -10.12 -17.53 8.56
CA LEU A 287 -10.56 -17.59 9.95
C LEU A 287 -11.24 -16.29 10.40
N ALA A 288 -10.74 -15.13 10.00
CA ALA A 288 -11.36 -13.84 10.29
C ALA A 288 -12.77 -13.73 9.67
N ILE A 289 -12.94 -14.16 8.41
CA ILE A 289 -14.26 -14.21 7.75
C ILE A 289 -15.25 -15.04 8.59
N LEU A 290 -14.81 -16.21 9.08
CA LEU A 290 -15.65 -17.10 9.87
C LEU A 290 -15.97 -16.55 11.25
N SER A 291 -14.94 -16.06 11.95
CA SER A 291 -15.05 -15.72 13.37
C SER A 291 -15.70 -14.37 13.62
N GLU A 292 -15.62 -13.48 12.65
CA GLU A 292 -16.21 -12.14 12.71
C GLU A 292 -17.48 -12.01 11.86
N ASP A 293 -17.96 -13.12 11.27
CA ASP A 293 -19.15 -13.15 10.40
C ASP A 293 -19.08 -12.14 9.24
N LEU A 294 -17.87 -11.95 8.62
CA LEU A 294 -17.72 -11.00 7.54
C LEU A 294 -18.54 -11.42 6.31
N GLY A 295 -19.34 -10.48 5.81
CA GLY A 295 -20.19 -10.69 4.65
C GLY A 295 -21.40 -11.60 4.90
N GLN A 296 -21.82 -11.79 6.16
CA GLN A 296 -22.98 -12.64 6.50
C GLN A 296 -24.31 -11.87 6.56
N ASP A 297 -24.26 -10.56 6.63
CA ASP A 297 -25.47 -9.70 6.58
C ASP A 297 -25.52 -8.84 5.30
N ASN A 298 -26.38 -7.83 5.27
CA ASN A 298 -26.54 -6.91 4.14
C ASN A 298 -25.71 -5.62 4.29
N ILE A 299 -24.91 -5.51 5.35
CA ILE A 299 -24.02 -4.36 5.57
C ILE A 299 -22.66 -4.75 5.02
N THR A 300 -22.15 -3.95 4.10
CA THR A 300 -20.85 -4.24 3.49
C THR A 300 -19.73 -4.21 4.52
N ASP A 301 -18.97 -5.29 4.58
CA ASP A 301 -17.71 -5.40 5.33
C ASP A 301 -16.50 -5.23 4.41
N PHE A 302 -15.32 -5.04 4.99
CA PHE A 302 -14.07 -4.95 4.24
C PHE A 302 -12.96 -5.78 4.90
N LEU A 303 -12.31 -6.63 4.11
CA LEU A 303 -11.15 -7.41 4.52
C LEU A 303 -9.95 -7.01 3.66
N ALA A 304 -8.95 -6.37 4.28
CA ALA A 304 -7.68 -6.01 3.62
C ALA A 304 -6.62 -7.06 3.94
N VAL A 305 -6.15 -7.78 2.92
CA VAL A 305 -5.13 -8.84 3.06
C VAL A 305 -3.91 -8.47 2.24
N SER A 306 -2.73 -8.51 2.86
CA SER A 306 -1.46 -8.33 2.15
C SER A 306 -0.58 -9.57 2.29
N CYS A 307 -0.27 -10.19 1.15
CA CYS A 307 0.62 -11.35 1.02
C CYS A 307 2.06 -10.87 0.93
N SER A 308 2.75 -10.81 2.07
CA SER A 308 4.08 -10.19 2.16
C SER A 308 5.26 -11.10 1.81
N SER A 309 5.10 -12.43 1.84
CA SER A 309 6.23 -13.34 1.61
C SER A 309 6.81 -13.26 0.21
N THR A 310 6.02 -12.87 -0.78
CA THR A 310 6.50 -12.63 -2.15
C THR A 310 7.59 -11.57 -2.21
N ASP A 311 7.48 -10.53 -1.38
CA ASP A 311 8.50 -9.49 -1.27
C ASP A 311 9.79 -9.99 -0.62
N TYR A 312 9.68 -10.71 0.50
CA TYR A 312 10.86 -11.26 1.17
C TYR A 312 11.62 -12.27 0.29
N VAL A 313 10.89 -13.13 -0.43
CA VAL A 313 11.48 -14.07 -1.39
C VAL A 313 12.09 -13.30 -2.58
N GLY A 314 11.36 -12.32 -3.10
CA GLY A 314 11.85 -11.45 -4.18
C GLY A 314 13.12 -10.70 -3.82
N HIS A 315 13.20 -10.12 -2.62
CA HIS A 315 14.41 -9.47 -2.12
C HIS A 315 15.60 -10.42 -2.04
N ALA A 316 15.38 -11.63 -1.54
CA ALA A 316 16.45 -12.59 -1.32
C ALA A 316 16.99 -13.18 -2.64
N TYR A 317 16.11 -13.56 -3.56
CA TYR A 317 16.46 -14.37 -4.73
C TYR A 317 16.28 -13.63 -6.06
N GLY A 318 15.43 -12.60 -6.08
CA GLY A 318 15.16 -11.81 -7.28
C GLY A 318 14.07 -12.38 -8.19
N PRO A 319 13.59 -11.56 -9.15
CA PRO A 319 12.42 -11.88 -9.97
C PRO A 319 12.64 -13.00 -11.00
N ASN A 320 13.85 -13.47 -11.16
CA ASN A 320 14.20 -14.51 -12.14
C ASN A 320 14.50 -15.87 -11.51
N SER A 321 14.44 -15.99 -10.18
CA SER A 321 14.79 -17.21 -9.43
C SER A 321 13.67 -18.25 -9.48
N ILE A 322 14.04 -19.50 -9.22
CA ILE A 322 13.08 -20.61 -9.02
C ILE A 322 12.24 -20.36 -7.79
N GLU A 323 12.81 -19.77 -6.74
CA GLU A 323 12.14 -19.43 -5.50
C GLU A 323 10.99 -18.44 -5.73
N ALA A 324 11.21 -17.42 -6.56
CA ALA A 324 10.14 -16.48 -6.92
C ALA A 324 9.02 -17.20 -7.69
N GLU A 325 9.34 -17.98 -8.72
CA GLU A 325 8.34 -18.77 -9.47
C GLU A 325 7.59 -19.73 -8.54
N ASP A 326 8.28 -20.50 -7.68
CA ASP A 326 7.65 -21.45 -6.74
C ASP A 326 6.73 -20.73 -5.73
N ALA A 327 7.16 -19.58 -5.21
CA ALA A 327 6.34 -18.78 -4.31
C ALA A 327 5.03 -18.33 -4.98
N TYR A 328 5.06 -17.90 -6.24
CA TYR A 328 3.86 -17.51 -6.98
C TYR A 328 2.97 -18.70 -7.35
N LEU A 329 3.53 -19.85 -7.68
CA LEU A 329 2.75 -21.07 -7.95
C LEU A 329 2.04 -21.60 -6.70
N ARG A 330 2.64 -21.43 -5.53
CA ARG A 330 2.00 -21.77 -4.24
C ARG A 330 0.95 -20.75 -3.85
N LEU A 331 1.27 -19.47 -4.00
CA LEU A 331 0.31 -18.39 -3.76
C LEU A 331 -0.95 -18.55 -4.63
N ASP A 332 -0.79 -18.95 -5.90
CA ASP A 332 -1.92 -19.22 -6.80
C ASP A 332 -2.87 -20.30 -6.23
N LYS A 333 -2.33 -21.37 -5.66
CA LYS A 333 -3.14 -22.41 -5.00
C LYS A 333 -3.81 -21.89 -3.72
N ASP A 334 -3.09 -21.13 -2.92
CA ASP A 334 -3.64 -20.53 -1.70
C ASP A 334 -4.79 -19.54 -2.05
N ILE A 335 -4.65 -18.78 -3.15
CA ILE A 335 -5.70 -17.90 -3.68
C ILE A 335 -6.90 -18.71 -4.20
N GLU A 336 -6.69 -19.84 -4.90
CA GLU A 336 -7.77 -20.73 -5.33
C GLU A 336 -8.57 -21.24 -4.12
N GLU A 337 -7.89 -21.71 -3.07
CA GLU A 337 -8.55 -22.13 -1.84
C GLU A 337 -9.31 -20.99 -1.15
N PHE A 338 -8.72 -19.79 -1.16
CA PHE A 338 -9.34 -18.60 -0.58
C PHE A 338 -10.61 -18.19 -1.35
N PHE A 339 -10.59 -18.21 -2.69
CA PHE A 339 -11.78 -17.90 -3.51
C PHE A 339 -12.87 -18.97 -3.36
N ASN A 340 -12.51 -20.23 -3.32
CA ASN A 340 -13.46 -21.32 -3.04
C ASN A 340 -14.10 -21.16 -1.66
N TYR A 341 -13.32 -20.68 -0.68
CA TYR A 341 -13.83 -20.38 0.66
C TYR A 341 -14.82 -19.19 0.65
N LEU A 342 -14.49 -18.10 -0.07
CA LEU A 342 -15.38 -16.94 -0.24
C LEU A 342 -16.68 -17.33 -0.94
N ASP A 343 -16.61 -18.13 -2.02
CA ASP A 343 -17.79 -18.62 -2.74
C ASP A 343 -18.73 -19.42 -1.82
N LYS A 344 -18.14 -20.23 -0.92
CA LYS A 344 -18.90 -21.06 0.02
C LYS A 344 -19.48 -20.26 1.19
N LYS A 345 -18.75 -19.28 1.73
CA LYS A 345 -19.12 -18.59 2.97
C LYS A 345 -19.91 -17.31 2.74
N VAL A 346 -19.52 -16.51 1.77
CA VAL A 346 -20.18 -15.23 1.44
C VAL A 346 -21.18 -15.40 0.31
N GLY A 347 -20.85 -16.26 -0.65
CA GLY A 347 -21.66 -16.57 -1.85
C GLY A 347 -21.03 -16.00 -3.11
N LYS A 348 -20.95 -16.83 -4.18
CA LYS A 348 -20.44 -16.40 -5.49
C LYS A 348 -21.25 -15.19 -6.00
N GLY A 349 -20.56 -14.11 -6.39
CA GLY A 349 -21.18 -12.87 -6.85
C GLY A 349 -21.77 -11.98 -5.74
N GLN A 350 -21.56 -12.30 -4.45
CA GLN A 350 -21.96 -11.46 -3.33
C GLN A 350 -20.80 -10.64 -2.72
N TYR A 351 -19.58 -10.83 -3.21
CA TYR A 351 -18.39 -10.11 -2.79
C TYR A 351 -17.66 -9.51 -3.99
N THR A 352 -16.91 -8.45 -3.75
CA THR A 352 -15.98 -7.85 -4.72
C THR A 352 -14.56 -8.08 -4.24
N VAL A 353 -13.68 -8.55 -5.13
CA VAL A 353 -12.24 -8.65 -4.89
C VAL A 353 -11.53 -7.71 -5.84
N PHE A 354 -10.49 -7.02 -5.36
CA PHE A 354 -9.44 -6.52 -6.23
C PHE A 354 -8.10 -7.13 -5.83
N LEU A 355 -7.28 -7.45 -6.83
CA LEU A 355 -5.88 -7.83 -6.65
C LEU A 355 -5.01 -6.76 -7.26
N THR A 356 -3.97 -6.34 -6.52
CA THR A 356 -2.93 -5.44 -6.98
C THR A 356 -1.61 -5.70 -6.25
N ALA A 357 -0.59 -4.89 -6.51
CA ALA A 357 0.67 -4.87 -5.78
C ALA A 357 0.96 -3.45 -5.27
N ASP A 358 1.76 -3.36 -4.23
CA ASP A 358 2.26 -2.09 -3.68
C ASP A 358 3.48 -1.55 -4.46
N HIS A 359 4.25 -2.41 -5.11
CA HIS A 359 5.35 -2.14 -6.05
C HIS A 359 5.80 -3.43 -6.75
N GLY A 360 6.68 -3.28 -7.75
CA GLY A 360 7.42 -4.37 -8.35
C GLY A 360 8.84 -4.50 -7.77
N ALA A 361 9.81 -4.96 -8.57
CA ALA A 361 11.22 -5.07 -8.19
C ALA A 361 12.16 -5.02 -9.39
N ALA A 362 13.37 -4.49 -9.18
CA ALA A 362 14.46 -4.53 -10.12
C ALA A 362 14.99 -5.96 -10.34
N HIS A 363 15.69 -6.18 -11.43
CA HIS A 363 16.47 -7.42 -11.60
C HIS A 363 17.71 -7.39 -10.71
N VAL A 364 18.13 -8.59 -10.24
CA VAL A 364 19.38 -8.72 -9.47
C VAL A 364 20.56 -8.25 -10.32
N PRO A 365 21.48 -7.40 -9.80
CA PRO A 365 22.62 -6.91 -10.57
C PRO A 365 23.51 -8.02 -11.15
N GLY A 366 23.69 -9.14 -10.41
CA GLY A 366 24.41 -10.30 -10.88
C GLY A 366 23.77 -10.95 -12.11
N PHE A 367 22.43 -11.07 -12.12
CA PHE A 367 21.68 -11.54 -13.29
C PHE A 367 21.85 -10.60 -14.50
N MET A 368 21.75 -9.29 -14.28
CA MET A 368 21.93 -8.30 -15.34
C MET A 368 23.33 -8.39 -15.94
N LYS A 369 24.37 -8.49 -15.08
CA LYS A 369 25.76 -8.61 -15.49
C LYS A 369 26.03 -9.91 -16.29
N GLU A 370 25.46 -11.04 -15.85
CA GLU A 370 25.54 -12.32 -16.59
C GLU A 370 24.99 -12.19 -18.01
N ASN A 371 23.94 -11.38 -18.17
CA ASN A 371 23.28 -11.10 -19.46
C ASN A 371 23.81 -9.84 -20.18
N LYS A 372 24.95 -9.29 -19.75
CA LYS A 372 25.62 -8.13 -20.35
C LYS A 372 24.76 -6.85 -20.36
N MET A 373 23.90 -6.70 -19.37
CA MET A 373 23.04 -5.51 -19.22
C MET A 373 23.57 -4.61 -18.09
N PRO A 374 23.43 -3.28 -18.22
CA PRO A 374 23.90 -2.33 -17.20
C PRO A 374 23.11 -2.52 -15.89
N SER A 375 23.83 -2.47 -14.78
CA SER A 375 23.26 -2.53 -13.42
C SER A 375 24.32 -2.23 -12.38
N GLY A 376 23.88 -1.87 -11.19
CA GLY A 376 24.79 -1.66 -10.07
C GLY A 376 24.07 -1.43 -8.75
N VAL A 377 24.86 -1.17 -7.72
CA VAL A 377 24.36 -0.84 -6.38
C VAL A 377 25.05 0.41 -5.85
N VAL A 378 24.33 1.16 -5.07
CA VAL A 378 24.85 2.28 -4.28
C VAL A 378 24.59 2.01 -2.79
N SER A 379 25.25 2.76 -1.93
CA SER A 379 25.07 2.71 -0.49
C SER A 379 24.70 4.10 0.02
N ASP A 380 23.56 4.25 0.66
CA ASP A 380 23.13 5.51 1.27
C ASP A 380 24.17 6.08 2.23
N ARG A 381 24.80 5.21 3.03
CA ARG A 381 25.89 5.61 3.93
C ARG A 381 27.08 6.19 3.17
N ASP A 382 27.49 5.53 2.06
CA ASP A 382 28.64 5.97 1.29
C ASP A 382 28.34 7.27 0.55
N ILE A 383 27.11 7.45 0.06
CA ILE A 383 26.66 8.69 -0.55
C ILE A 383 26.78 9.84 0.45
N ALA A 384 26.21 9.70 1.64
CA ALA A 384 26.27 10.74 2.69
C ALA A 384 27.70 11.05 3.11
N ASN A 385 28.56 10.04 3.27
CA ASN A 385 29.97 10.21 3.63
C ASN A 385 30.76 10.93 2.55
N LYS A 386 30.66 10.51 1.30
CA LYS A 386 31.33 11.13 0.15
C LYS A 386 30.91 12.59 0.00
N LEU A 387 29.60 12.86 0.15
CA LEU A 387 29.08 14.23 0.04
C LEU A 387 29.57 15.11 1.20
N ASN A 388 29.57 14.63 2.43
CA ASN A 388 30.13 15.35 3.59
C ASN A 388 31.63 15.66 3.38
N THR A 389 32.42 14.70 2.88
CA THR A 389 33.85 14.90 2.57
C THR A 389 34.02 16.00 1.52
N TYR A 390 33.30 15.91 0.41
CA TYR A 390 33.36 16.91 -0.67
C TYR A 390 32.99 18.32 -0.18
N LEU A 391 31.92 18.46 0.62
CA LEU A 391 31.47 19.74 1.13
C LEU A 391 32.48 20.33 2.15
N ASN A 392 33.07 19.46 2.98
CA ASN A 392 34.11 19.90 3.91
C ASN A 392 35.36 20.39 3.19
N ASP A 393 35.82 19.66 2.16
CA ASP A 393 36.99 20.04 1.39
C ASP A 393 36.79 21.37 0.65
N LYS A 394 35.63 21.56 0.07
CA LYS A 394 35.29 22.73 -0.74
C LYS A 394 34.95 23.97 0.07
N PHE A 395 34.18 23.83 1.13
CA PHE A 395 33.57 24.95 1.86
C PHE A 395 33.98 25.01 3.34
N LYS A 396 34.73 24.02 3.84
CA LYS A 396 35.10 23.88 5.25
C LYS A 396 33.86 23.74 6.17
N VAL A 397 32.80 23.11 5.66
CA VAL A 397 31.58 22.77 6.45
C VAL A 397 31.61 21.30 6.84
N ASN A 398 31.39 21.01 8.11
CA ASN A 398 31.53 19.65 8.65
C ASN A 398 30.19 19.01 8.95
N ASN A 399 30.00 17.78 8.48
CA ASN A 399 28.85 16.93 8.82
C ASN A 399 27.50 17.66 8.69
N VAL A 400 27.30 18.32 7.54
CA VAL A 400 26.04 19.01 7.22
C VAL A 400 25.01 18.08 6.58
N VAL A 401 25.44 16.95 6.02
CA VAL A 401 24.53 15.90 5.52
C VAL A 401 24.25 14.94 6.67
N LEU A 402 22.99 14.89 7.12
CA LEU A 402 22.53 14.01 8.18
C LEU A 402 22.32 12.59 7.70
N SER A 403 21.70 12.45 6.54
CA SER A 403 21.34 11.13 5.97
C SER A 403 21.16 11.20 4.45
N SER A 404 21.40 10.06 3.81
CA SER A 404 20.83 9.71 2.52
C SER A 404 19.80 8.60 2.79
N MET A 405 18.54 8.82 2.43
CA MET A 405 17.48 7.80 2.50
C MET A 405 16.33 8.14 1.57
N ASN A 406 15.61 7.15 1.11
CA ASN A 406 14.45 7.34 0.21
C ASN A 406 14.82 8.08 -1.10
N ASN A 407 16.04 7.87 -1.62
CA ASN A 407 16.62 8.62 -2.75
C ASN A 407 16.73 10.13 -2.49
N GLN A 408 16.86 10.55 -1.25
CA GLN A 408 16.92 11.96 -0.83
C GLN A 408 18.14 12.22 0.03
N ILE A 409 18.65 13.45 -0.04
CA ILE A 409 19.68 13.97 0.87
C ILE A 409 19.00 14.90 1.88
N ILE A 410 19.27 14.65 3.15
CA ILE A 410 18.73 15.40 4.28
C ILE A 410 19.88 16.19 4.91
N PHE A 411 19.72 17.50 4.98
CA PHE A 411 20.71 18.40 5.57
C PHE A 411 20.37 18.80 7.01
N ASP A 412 21.41 19.14 7.76
CA ASP A 412 21.32 19.78 9.08
C ASP A 412 21.09 21.30 8.91
N HIS A 413 19.83 21.70 8.90
CA HIS A 413 19.44 23.10 8.71
C HIS A 413 20.00 24.00 9.83
N ASP A 414 20.16 23.49 11.06
CA ASP A 414 20.78 24.24 12.17
C ASP A 414 22.24 24.64 11.85
N LYS A 415 22.96 23.81 11.08
CA LYS A 415 24.34 24.09 10.67
C LYS A 415 24.41 24.90 9.36
N THR A 416 23.56 24.60 8.39
CA THR A 416 23.58 25.27 7.10
C THR A 416 23.11 26.71 7.18
N ASP A 417 22.11 27.01 8.01
CA ASP A 417 21.55 28.36 8.16
C ASP A 417 22.46 29.30 8.97
N LYS A 418 23.33 28.76 9.82
CA LYS A 418 24.29 29.51 10.63
C LYS A 418 25.69 29.57 10.00
N GLY A 419 25.89 28.88 8.88
CA GLY A 419 27.18 28.80 8.22
C GLY A 419 27.55 30.05 7.42
N ASN A 420 28.85 30.19 7.13
CA ASN A 420 29.38 31.28 6.27
C ASN A 420 29.10 31.10 4.77
N VAL A 421 28.54 29.96 4.38
CA VAL A 421 28.18 29.61 3.00
C VAL A 421 26.67 29.45 2.92
N SER A 422 26.04 30.12 1.97
CA SER A 422 24.58 30.03 1.86
C SER A 422 24.14 28.59 1.54
N PHE A 423 23.01 28.17 2.09
CA PHE A 423 22.46 26.82 1.90
C PHE A 423 22.20 26.51 0.41
N ASP A 424 21.80 27.50 -0.39
CA ASP A 424 21.62 27.34 -1.83
C ASP A 424 22.94 27.01 -2.57
N VAL A 425 24.07 27.56 -2.13
CA VAL A 425 25.39 27.21 -2.67
C VAL A 425 25.76 25.79 -2.29
N ILE A 426 25.49 25.36 -1.05
CA ILE A 426 25.73 23.99 -0.59
C ILE A 426 24.88 23.02 -1.40
N LYS A 427 23.56 23.26 -1.55
CA LYS A 427 22.67 22.40 -2.35
C LYS A 427 23.11 22.32 -3.82
N SER A 428 23.44 23.45 -4.44
CA SER A 428 23.88 23.46 -5.83
C SER A 428 25.18 22.67 -6.03
N ALA A 429 26.16 22.82 -5.13
CA ALA A 429 27.40 22.05 -5.19
C ALA A 429 27.14 20.55 -4.94
N SER A 430 26.24 20.21 -4.05
CA SER A 430 25.84 18.83 -3.76
C SER A 430 25.18 18.17 -4.98
N VAL A 431 24.27 18.86 -5.66
CA VAL A 431 23.63 18.38 -6.90
C VAL A 431 24.68 18.09 -7.97
N GLU A 432 25.62 19.00 -8.21
CA GLU A 432 26.67 18.80 -9.21
C GLU A 432 27.61 17.64 -8.81
N PHE A 433 27.96 17.51 -7.55
CA PHE A 433 28.78 16.39 -7.06
C PHE A 433 28.08 15.04 -7.23
N LEU A 434 26.81 14.93 -6.83
CA LEU A 434 26.03 13.68 -6.95
C LEU A 434 25.97 13.18 -8.39
N LYS A 435 25.83 14.07 -9.37
CA LYS A 435 25.84 13.73 -10.80
C LYS A 435 27.17 13.13 -11.29
N THR A 436 28.27 13.29 -10.54
CA THR A 436 29.59 12.72 -10.91
C THR A 436 29.76 11.29 -10.37
N LEU A 437 28.86 10.81 -9.53
CA LEU A 437 28.96 9.49 -8.94
C LEU A 437 28.44 8.42 -9.91
N ASP A 438 29.09 7.26 -9.92
CA ASP A 438 28.66 6.11 -10.72
C ASP A 438 27.23 5.68 -10.32
N GLY A 439 26.40 5.41 -11.32
CA GLY A 439 25.01 4.97 -11.13
C GLY A 439 24.00 6.10 -10.90
N PHE A 440 24.45 7.37 -10.91
CA PHE A 440 23.57 8.52 -10.79
C PHE A 440 23.19 9.06 -12.17
N GLN A 441 21.92 8.98 -12.51
CA GLN A 441 21.38 9.60 -13.71
C GLN A 441 21.25 11.11 -13.55
N ASN A 442 20.76 11.56 -12.39
CA ASN A 442 20.54 12.99 -12.11
C ASN A 442 20.40 13.24 -10.61
N ALA A 443 20.48 14.50 -10.20
CA ALA A 443 20.12 14.99 -8.89
C ALA A 443 19.48 16.38 -9.01
N VAL A 444 18.58 16.74 -8.10
CA VAL A 444 17.84 17.99 -8.14
C VAL A 444 17.59 18.55 -6.75
N ASP A 445 17.81 19.85 -6.56
CA ASP A 445 17.23 20.60 -5.45
C ASP A 445 15.71 20.59 -5.62
N ILE A 446 14.98 19.98 -4.67
CA ILE A 446 13.53 19.79 -4.80
C ILE A 446 12.80 21.12 -4.96
N SER A 447 13.29 22.19 -4.33
CA SER A 447 12.70 23.53 -4.47
C SER A 447 12.78 24.09 -5.91
N LYS A 448 13.65 23.51 -6.74
CA LYS A 448 13.90 23.92 -8.14
C LYS A 448 13.52 22.84 -9.16
N ILE A 449 12.72 21.85 -8.75
CA ILE A 449 12.39 20.68 -9.60
C ILE A 449 11.75 21.07 -10.94
N SER A 450 10.91 22.11 -10.97
CA SER A 450 10.26 22.59 -12.20
C SER A 450 11.25 23.11 -13.24
N GLN A 451 12.43 23.58 -12.81
CA GLN A 451 13.50 24.11 -13.65
C GLN A 451 14.54 23.06 -14.05
N SER A 452 14.41 21.83 -13.53
CA SER A 452 15.36 20.75 -13.79
C SER A 452 15.22 20.17 -15.19
N THR A 453 16.27 19.45 -15.64
CA THR A 453 16.29 18.70 -16.91
C THR A 453 15.71 17.29 -16.80
N LEU A 454 15.08 16.95 -15.66
CA LEU A 454 14.39 15.68 -15.48
C LEU A 454 13.23 15.53 -16.49
N GLN A 455 12.93 14.29 -16.85
CA GLN A 455 11.74 13.96 -17.64
C GLN A 455 10.46 14.36 -16.89
N GLU A 456 9.40 14.77 -17.59
CA GLU A 456 8.15 15.19 -16.95
C GLU A 456 7.55 14.10 -16.05
N ILE A 457 7.67 12.84 -16.45
CA ILE A 457 7.22 11.71 -15.61
C ILE A 457 8.00 11.64 -14.30
N GLN A 458 9.32 11.84 -14.34
CA GLN A 458 10.17 11.86 -13.14
C GLN A 458 9.81 13.03 -12.22
N LYS A 459 9.66 14.24 -12.78
CA LYS A 459 9.24 15.43 -12.02
C LYS A 459 7.92 15.19 -11.31
N LYS A 460 6.92 14.64 -12.02
CA LYS A 460 5.59 14.33 -11.48
C LYS A 460 5.70 13.31 -10.34
N MET A 461 6.43 12.22 -10.56
CA MET A 461 6.56 11.15 -9.55
C MET A 461 7.32 11.64 -8.30
N ILE A 462 8.39 12.42 -8.47
CA ILE A 462 9.14 13.02 -7.35
C ILE A 462 8.24 14.00 -6.59
N THR A 463 7.50 14.87 -7.28
CA THR A 463 6.58 15.84 -6.67
C THR A 463 5.48 15.14 -5.88
N ASN A 464 4.91 14.07 -6.42
CA ASN A 464 3.90 13.25 -5.75
C ASN A 464 4.46 12.49 -4.52
N GLY A 465 5.74 12.17 -4.53
CA GLY A 465 6.45 11.54 -3.41
C GLY A 465 6.89 12.50 -2.31
N TYR A 466 6.87 13.81 -2.56
CA TYR A 466 7.43 14.82 -1.67
C TYR A 466 6.43 15.38 -0.67
N ASN A 467 6.71 15.24 0.61
CA ASN A 467 5.97 15.92 1.68
C ASN A 467 6.89 16.92 2.39
N ALA A 468 6.50 18.19 2.40
CA ALA A 468 7.34 19.30 2.88
C ALA A 468 7.82 19.18 4.35
N ARG A 469 7.13 18.39 5.19
CA ARG A 469 7.49 18.18 6.59
C ARG A 469 8.36 16.95 6.84
N ARG A 470 8.45 16.03 5.86
CA ARG A 470 9.03 14.70 6.05
C ARG A 470 10.12 14.37 5.03
N SER A 471 10.19 15.11 3.93
CA SER A 471 11.13 14.86 2.84
C SER A 471 12.41 15.67 2.97
N GLY A 472 13.49 15.19 2.34
CA GLY A 472 14.78 15.87 2.30
C GLY A 472 14.83 17.01 1.28
N ASP A 473 16.01 17.59 1.12
CA ASP A 473 16.25 18.81 0.35
C ASP A 473 16.63 18.57 -1.12
N ILE A 474 17.33 17.46 -1.37
CA ILE A 474 17.77 17.04 -2.72
C ILE A 474 17.17 15.67 -2.99
N TYR A 475 16.64 15.47 -4.19
CA TYR A 475 16.28 14.16 -4.70
C TYR A 475 17.31 13.73 -5.75
N TYR A 476 17.75 12.46 -5.70
CA TYR A 476 18.60 11.89 -6.74
C TYR A 476 17.91 10.75 -7.47
N VAL A 477 18.18 10.65 -8.75
CA VAL A 477 17.67 9.62 -9.65
C VAL A 477 18.82 8.71 -10.03
N LEU A 478 18.69 7.44 -9.73
CA LEU A 478 19.66 6.43 -10.14
C LEU A 478 19.37 5.95 -11.57
N GLU A 479 20.40 5.42 -12.21
CA GLU A 479 20.30 4.78 -13.50
C GLU A 479 19.39 3.53 -13.42
N PRO A 480 18.74 3.10 -14.52
CA PRO A 480 17.95 1.88 -14.54
C PRO A 480 18.73 0.66 -14.03
N ASN A 481 18.12 -0.16 -13.19
CA ASN A 481 18.71 -1.30 -12.48
C ASN A 481 19.87 -0.94 -11.53
N TRP A 482 19.95 0.33 -11.10
CA TRP A 482 20.73 0.75 -9.96
C TRP A 482 19.83 1.01 -8.76
N PHE A 483 20.24 0.58 -7.59
CA PHE A 483 19.50 0.77 -6.34
C PHE A 483 20.42 0.75 -5.11
N ASN A 484 19.89 1.21 -3.98
CA ASN A 484 20.56 1.08 -2.69
C ASN A 484 20.45 -0.36 -2.21
N GLY A 485 21.58 -1.08 -2.14
CA GLY A 485 21.57 -2.49 -1.79
C GLY A 485 22.93 -3.16 -1.73
N GLY A 486 22.90 -4.49 -1.66
CA GLY A 486 24.08 -5.34 -1.63
C GLY A 486 24.43 -6.00 -2.97
N SER A 487 25.46 -6.83 -2.97
CA SER A 487 25.91 -7.60 -4.14
C SER A 487 25.00 -8.77 -4.50
N THR A 488 24.09 -9.15 -3.60
CA THR A 488 23.14 -10.26 -3.75
C THR A 488 21.73 -9.78 -3.52
N GLY A 489 20.75 -10.48 -4.13
CA GLY A 489 19.36 -10.12 -4.05
C GLY A 489 19.00 -8.86 -4.82
N THR A 490 17.82 -8.34 -4.59
CA THR A 490 17.30 -7.13 -5.24
C THR A 490 16.47 -6.28 -4.30
N THR A 491 16.06 -5.11 -4.79
CA THR A 491 15.12 -4.22 -4.11
C THR A 491 14.31 -3.41 -5.13
N HIS A 492 13.57 -2.47 -4.64
CA HIS A 492 12.67 -1.56 -5.34
C HIS A 492 12.87 -0.13 -4.80
N GLY A 493 12.04 0.82 -5.19
CA GLY A 493 12.11 2.20 -4.74
C GLY A 493 12.38 3.19 -5.87
N SER A 494 12.51 2.70 -7.10
CA SER A 494 12.78 3.54 -8.28
C SER A 494 11.48 3.96 -8.99
N TRP A 495 11.60 4.92 -9.90
CA TRP A 495 10.53 5.36 -10.79
C TRP A 495 10.32 4.42 -11.99
N ASN A 496 11.24 3.49 -12.22
CA ASN A 496 11.28 2.64 -13.42
C ASN A 496 10.08 1.68 -13.49
N PRO A 497 9.65 1.28 -14.71
CA PRO A 497 8.48 0.41 -14.89
C PRO A 497 8.57 -0.94 -14.18
N TYR A 498 9.77 -1.50 -13.98
CA TYR A 498 9.91 -2.76 -13.25
C TYR A 498 9.50 -2.65 -11.76
N ASP A 499 9.51 -1.43 -11.18
CA ASP A 499 9.01 -1.14 -9.84
C ASP A 499 7.58 -0.57 -9.88
N SER A 500 7.26 0.24 -10.90
CA SER A 500 6.04 1.04 -10.92
C SER A 500 4.89 0.45 -11.75
N HIS A 501 5.12 -0.51 -12.64
CA HIS A 501 4.07 -1.20 -13.39
C HIS A 501 3.59 -2.43 -12.61
N ILE A 502 2.39 -2.34 -12.08
CA ILE A 502 1.79 -3.32 -11.17
C ILE A 502 0.53 -3.95 -11.76
N PRO A 503 0.16 -5.18 -11.35
CA PRO A 503 -1.12 -5.76 -11.73
C PRO A 503 -2.28 -5.01 -11.06
N LEU A 504 -3.44 -4.99 -11.74
CA LEU A 504 -4.70 -4.58 -11.14
C LEU A 504 -5.84 -5.34 -11.82
N VAL A 505 -6.55 -6.14 -11.03
CA VAL A 505 -7.70 -6.91 -11.50
C VAL A 505 -8.84 -6.79 -10.48
N PHE A 506 -10.04 -6.47 -10.95
CA PHE A 506 -11.26 -6.50 -10.14
C PHE A 506 -12.12 -7.70 -10.54
N MET A 507 -12.80 -8.35 -9.58
CA MET A 507 -13.66 -9.50 -9.83
C MET A 507 -14.84 -9.54 -8.85
N GLY A 508 -15.96 -10.10 -9.27
CA GLY A 508 -17.09 -10.44 -8.41
C GLY A 508 -18.26 -9.46 -8.55
N TRP A 509 -18.90 -9.10 -7.44
CA TRP A 509 -20.09 -8.25 -7.43
C TRP A 509 -19.85 -6.92 -8.13
N GLY A 510 -20.74 -6.59 -9.08
CA GLY A 510 -20.68 -5.31 -9.81
C GLY A 510 -19.63 -5.25 -10.91
N ILE A 511 -18.82 -6.29 -11.10
CA ILE A 511 -17.73 -6.33 -12.09
C ILE A 511 -18.13 -7.20 -13.29
N LYS A 512 -18.02 -6.68 -14.50
CA LYS A 512 -18.13 -7.43 -15.74
C LYS A 512 -16.76 -7.87 -16.21
N PRO A 513 -16.57 -9.13 -16.63
CA PRO A 513 -15.31 -9.57 -17.21
C PRO A 513 -14.88 -8.70 -18.40
N GLY A 514 -13.60 -8.40 -18.50
CA GLY A 514 -13.03 -7.58 -19.56
C GLY A 514 -11.61 -7.12 -19.27
N ALA A 515 -11.10 -6.24 -20.10
CA ALA A 515 -9.81 -5.62 -19.92
C ALA A 515 -9.75 -4.22 -20.55
N THR A 516 -8.83 -3.39 -20.04
CA THR A 516 -8.49 -2.10 -20.65
C THR A 516 -6.98 -1.93 -20.72
N ASN A 517 -6.51 -1.36 -21.84
CA ASN A 517 -5.11 -0.94 -22.02
C ASN A 517 -4.91 0.56 -21.80
N LYS A 518 -5.93 1.28 -21.32
CA LYS A 518 -5.75 2.67 -20.91
C LYS A 518 -4.85 2.74 -19.70
N THR A 519 -4.06 3.79 -19.62
CA THR A 519 -3.22 4.05 -18.46
C THR A 519 -4.08 4.48 -17.28
N HIS A 520 -3.95 3.74 -16.19
CA HIS A 520 -4.52 4.02 -14.88
C HIS A 520 -3.43 4.06 -13.83
N TYR A 521 -3.78 4.58 -12.67
CA TYR A 521 -2.83 4.70 -11.58
C TYR A 521 -3.34 3.94 -10.35
N MET A 522 -2.42 3.54 -9.50
CA MET A 522 -2.73 2.93 -8.20
C MET A 522 -3.70 3.79 -7.38
N THR A 523 -3.63 5.11 -7.52
CA THR A 523 -4.55 6.08 -6.90
C THR A 523 -6.01 5.92 -7.32
N ASP A 524 -6.28 5.24 -8.43
CA ASP A 524 -7.63 5.10 -9.00
C ASP A 524 -8.43 3.96 -8.31
N ILE A 525 -7.76 3.12 -7.51
CA ILE A 525 -8.39 1.97 -6.84
C ILE A 525 -9.43 2.41 -5.81
N ALA A 526 -9.07 3.27 -4.87
CA ALA A 526 -9.99 3.73 -3.82
C ALA A 526 -11.20 4.50 -4.37
N PRO A 527 -11.07 5.47 -5.29
CA PRO A 527 -12.22 6.13 -5.90
C PRO A 527 -13.08 5.20 -6.75
N THR A 528 -12.51 4.17 -7.40
CA THR A 528 -13.29 3.12 -8.10
C THR A 528 -14.15 2.34 -7.13
N LEU A 529 -13.59 1.92 -5.98
CA LEU A 529 -14.36 1.26 -4.93
C LEU A 529 -15.44 2.18 -4.34
N ALA A 530 -15.12 3.46 -4.11
CA ALA A 530 -16.10 4.42 -3.62
C ALA A 530 -17.29 4.56 -4.57
N ALA A 531 -17.04 4.63 -5.88
CA ALA A 531 -18.06 4.67 -6.91
C ALA A 531 -18.91 3.39 -6.95
N LEU A 532 -18.28 2.20 -6.89
CA LEU A 532 -18.98 0.91 -6.84
C LEU A 532 -19.86 0.78 -5.59
N LEU A 533 -19.38 1.26 -4.45
CA LEU A 533 -20.07 1.20 -3.18
C LEU A 533 -21.07 2.35 -2.97
N HIS A 534 -21.08 3.35 -3.85
CA HIS A 534 -21.86 4.59 -3.69
C HIS A 534 -21.63 5.24 -2.32
N ILE A 535 -20.36 5.42 -1.96
CA ILE A 535 -19.92 6.12 -0.74
C ILE A 535 -18.98 7.27 -1.09
N GLN A 536 -18.65 8.10 -0.10
CA GLN A 536 -17.69 9.18 -0.27
C GLN A 536 -16.29 8.60 -0.56
N MET A 537 -15.53 9.29 -1.41
CA MET A 537 -14.10 9.03 -1.61
C MET A 537 -13.31 9.47 -0.38
N PRO A 538 -12.14 8.83 -0.10
CA PRO A 538 -11.24 9.31 0.94
C PRO A 538 -10.88 10.79 0.76
N ASN A 539 -10.72 11.51 1.86
CA ASN A 539 -10.57 12.97 1.86
C ASN A 539 -9.30 13.50 1.18
N GLY A 540 -8.29 12.65 0.97
CA GLY A 540 -7.05 13.00 0.27
C GLY A 540 -6.95 12.43 -1.14
N THR A 541 -8.02 11.87 -1.69
CA THR A 541 -8.03 11.23 -3.01
C THR A 541 -7.62 12.21 -4.12
N VAL A 542 -6.66 11.79 -4.95
CA VAL A 542 -6.20 12.48 -6.17
C VAL A 542 -6.43 11.65 -7.43
N GLY A 543 -6.77 10.36 -7.26
CA GLY A 543 -7.11 9.45 -8.35
C GLY A 543 -8.55 9.65 -8.84
N GLU A 544 -8.89 8.98 -9.94
CA GLU A 544 -10.21 9.01 -10.56
C GLU A 544 -10.82 7.60 -10.63
N PRO A 545 -12.14 7.46 -10.58
CA PRO A 545 -12.79 6.16 -10.79
C PRO A 545 -12.47 5.59 -12.18
N ILE A 546 -12.14 4.31 -12.25
CA ILE A 546 -11.95 3.58 -13.51
C ILE A 546 -13.33 3.38 -14.14
N THR A 547 -13.66 4.23 -15.12
CA THR A 547 -15.02 4.31 -15.71
C THR A 547 -15.40 3.05 -16.45
N GLU A 548 -14.44 2.30 -16.98
CA GLU A 548 -14.64 1.00 -17.64
C GLU A 548 -15.20 -0.06 -16.66
N ILE A 549 -14.95 0.10 -15.36
CA ILE A 549 -15.46 -0.78 -14.31
C ILE A 549 -16.78 -0.25 -13.74
N THR A 550 -16.89 1.07 -13.56
CA THR A 550 -18.02 1.68 -12.85
C THR A 550 -19.24 2.00 -13.74
N ASN A 551 -19.05 2.14 -15.05
CA ASN A 551 -20.15 2.33 -15.99
C ASN A 551 -20.84 0.99 -16.25
N LYS A 552 -22.09 0.87 -15.79
CA LYS A 552 -22.93 -0.33 -15.92
C LYS A 552 -23.52 -0.48 -17.31
#